data_9f459f988caecdf5849cc5b680af33ef
#
_entry.id   9f459f988caecdf5849cc5b680af33ef
#
_cell.length_a   1.000
_cell.length_b   1.000
_cell.length_c   1.000
_cell.angle_alpha   90.00
_cell.angle_beta   90.00
_cell.angle_gamma   90.00
#
_symmetry.space_group_name_H-M   'P 1'
#
loop_
_entity.id
_entity.type
_entity.pdbx_description
1 polymer ?
#
loop_
_entity_poly.entity_id
_entity_poly.type
_entity_poly.pdbx_seq_one_letter_code
_entity_poly.pdbx_strand_id
1 'polypeptide(L)'
;MQISTTAIPAHEKGAREPLTLYYLVFVFTVCSILGLILETIVSYFVDGRWESRVGFIWGPFSPIYGVGGVLITLALHRFENASPLVIYAVSAAFGAAFEYFAAWFWESAFGIVAWSYIDQPFNIGGKTCLGIALVWGLAGLAWVKLAAPVLKEASKAVPRAWREPLAWALLIFFLADAATTMLALDCWMYRLNGLEPESALQQFFAQHYGDGAMQAKFETMSIYPQLATLRS
;
A
#
# COMPACT_ATOMS: atom_id res chain seq x y z
N MET A 1 50.89 -27.39 32.44
CA MET A 1 49.99 -27.65 31.29
C MET A 1 48.73 -26.86 31.53
N GLN A 2 48.71 -25.60 31.05
CA GLN A 2 47.54 -24.71 31.20
C GLN A 2 46.58 -24.98 30.02
N ILE A 3 45.39 -25.42 30.34
CA ILE A 3 44.31 -25.60 29.37
C ILE A 3 43.67 -24.22 29.18
N SER A 4 44.00 -23.60 28.03
CA SER A 4 43.32 -22.35 27.59
C SER A 4 41.90 -22.67 27.18
N THR A 5 40.93 -22.30 28.02
CA THR A 5 39.53 -22.38 27.70
C THR A 5 39.18 -21.22 26.78
N THR A 6 39.19 -21.48 25.48
CA THR A 6 38.70 -20.52 24.48
C THR A 6 37.19 -20.37 24.71
N ALA A 7 36.79 -19.26 25.32
CA ALA A 7 35.39 -18.88 25.43
C ALA A 7 34.81 -18.70 24.01
N ILE A 8 33.85 -19.54 23.63
CA ILE A 8 33.02 -19.36 22.44
C ILE A 8 32.30 -18.03 22.62
N PRO A 9 32.45 -17.07 21.67
CA PRO A 9 31.76 -15.80 21.81
C PRO A 9 30.24 -16.10 21.84
N ALA A 10 29.60 -15.61 22.89
CA ALA A 10 28.16 -15.67 23.03
C ALA A 10 27.58 -15.02 21.76
N HIS A 11 26.85 -15.82 20.97
CA HIS A 11 26.10 -15.34 19.85
C HIS A 11 25.21 -14.20 20.38
N GLU A 12 25.48 -12.94 19.94
CA GLU A 12 24.64 -11.78 20.26
C GLU A 12 23.23 -12.05 19.73
N LYS A 13 22.41 -12.66 20.60
CA LYS A 13 20.98 -12.75 20.38
C LYS A 13 20.42 -11.34 20.46
N GLY A 14 20.25 -10.67 19.31
CA GLY A 14 19.47 -9.46 19.33
C GLY A 14 19.83 -8.33 18.37
N ALA A 15 20.92 -8.39 17.62
CA ALA A 15 21.17 -7.38 16.61
C ALA A 15 20.13 -7.51 15.48
N ARG A 16 19.20 -6.54 15.42
CA ARG A 16 18.20 -6.48 14.33
C ARG A 16 18.94 -6.19 13.04
N GLU A 17 18.65 -6.96 11.99
CA GLU A 17 19.17 -6.63 10.68
C GLU A 17 18.59 -5.29 10.21
N PRO A 18 19.40 -4.36 9.69
CA PRO A 18 18.90 -3.08 9.21
C PRO A 18 17.95 -3.29 8.02
N LEU A 19 16.87 -2.52 7.97
CA LEU A 19 15.99 -2.48 6.82
C LEU A 19 16.72 -1.81 5.65
N THR A 20 16.98 -2.55 4.59
CA THR A 20 17.59 -2.03 3.37
C THR A 20 16.54 -1.48 2.40
N LEU A 21 16.94 -0.54 1.53
CA LEU A 21 16.07 -0.05 0.46
C LEU A 21 15.51 -1.21 -0.38
N TYR A 22 16.37 -2.16 -0.75
CA TYR A 22 15.97 -3.36 -1.49
C TYR A 22 14.84 -4.12 -0.78
N TYR A 23 14.97 -4.36 0.53
CA TYR A 23 13.95 -5.09 1.27
C TYR A 23 12.62 -4.32 1.33
N LEU A 24 12.64 -3.01 1.52
CA LEU A 24 11.43 -2.18 1.54
C LEU A 24 10.73 -2.15 0.18
N VAL A 25 11.49 -2.01 -0.91
CA VAL A 25 10.94 -2.06 -2.27
C VAL A 25 10.41 -3.46 -2.60
N PHE A 26 11.09 -4.51 -2.16
CA PHE A 26 10.61 -5.89 -2.28
C PHE A 26 9.29 -6.09 -1.53
N VAL A 27 9.19 -5.64 -0.29
CA VAL A 27 7.93 -5.67 0.51
C VAL A 27 6.83 -4.91 -0.21
N PHE A 28 7.11 -3.68 -0.67
CA PHE A 28 6.15 -2.88 -1.44
C PHE A 28 5.61 -3.67 -2.65
N THR A 29 6.50 -4.22 -3.45
CA THR A 29 6.13 -4.95 -4.68
C THR A 29 5.26 -6.16 -4.37
N VAL A 30 5.70 -7.00 -3.43
CA VAL A 30 4.98 -8.23 -3.07
C VAL A 30 3.63 -7.91 -2.43
N CYS A 31 3.58 -6.94 -1.52
CA CYS A 31 2.32 -6.54 -0.89
C CYS A 31 1.35 -5.90 -1.86
N SER A 32 1.83 -5.10 -2.82
CA SER A 32 0.97 -4.51 -3.86
C SER A 32 0.30 -5.58 -4.74
N ILE A 33 1.01 -6.65 -5.05
CA ILE A 33 0.47 -7.77 -5.85
C ILE A 33 -0.46 -8.65 -5.00
N LEU A 34 0.01 -9.09 -3.83
CA LEU A 34 -0.77 -10.00 -2.97
C LEU A 34 -2.02 -9.30 -2.42
N GLY A 35 -1.92 -8.03 -2.06
CA GLY A 35 -3.05 -7.24 -1.61
C GLY A 35 -4.11 -7.08 -2.69
N LEU A 36 -3.70 -6.81 -3.93
CA LEU A 36 -4.61 -6.78 -5.08
C LEU A 36 -5.32 -8.12 -5.28
N ILE A 37 -4.58 -9.24 -5.24
CA ILE A 37 -5.16 -10.58 -5.40
C ILE A 37 -6.16 -10.85 -4.27
N LEU A 38 -5.78 -10.56 -3.02
CA LEU A 38 -6.65 -10.75 -1.87
C LEU A 38 -7.93 -9.93 -1.99
N GLU A 39 -7.82 -8.65 -2.32
CA GLU A 39 -8.96 -7.75 -2.46
C GLU A 39 -9.89 -8.18 -3.60
N THR A 40 -9.35 -8.60 -4.74
CA THR A 40 -10.12 -9.12 -5.86
C THR A 40 -10.89 -10.38 -5.47
N ILE A 41 -10.27 -11.30 -4.70
CA ILE A 41 -10.93 -12.51 -4.21
C ILE A 41 -12.03 -12.14 -3.21
N VAL A 42 -11.73 -11.28 -2.23
CA VAL A 42 -12.71 -10.87 -1.21
C VAL A 42 -13.90 -10.18 -1.89
N SER A 43 -13.66 -9.28 -2.84
CA SER A 43 -14.69 -8.60 -3.61
C SER A 43 -15.63 -9.59 -4.33
N TYR A 44 -15.08 -10.63 -4.94
CA TYR A 44 -15.89 -11.66 -5.56
C TYR A 44 -16.85 -12.36 -4.57
N PHE A 45 -16.38 -12.65 -3.35
CA PHE A 45 -17.24 -13.26 -2.34
C PHE A 45 -18.27 -12.30 -1.72
N VAL A 46 -17.97 -11.00 -1.69
CA VAL A 46 -18.85 -9.98 -1.13
C VAL A 46 -19.85 -9.49 -2.16
N ASP A 47 -19.39 -9.16 -3.37
CA ASP A 47 -20.16 -8.47 -4.39
C ASP A 47 -20.66 -9.42 -5.50
N GLY A 48 -20.20 -10.69 -5.50
CA GLY A 48 -20.59 -11.73 -6.46
C GLY A 48 -20.05 -11.52 -7.88
N ARG A 49 -19.11 -10.61 -8.07
CA ARG A 49 -18.51 -10.28 -9.38
C ARG A 49 -17.02 -9.98 -9.28
N TRP A 50 -16.31 -10.24 -10.37
CA TRP A 50 -14.92 -9.84 -10.49
C TRP A 50 -14.83 -8.36 -10.85
N GLU A 51 -14.11 -7.60 -10.05
CA GLU A 51 -13.89 -6.18 -10.28
C GLU A 51 -12.40 -5.86 -10.28
N SER A 52 -12.01 -4.87 -11.07
CA SER A 52 -10.64 -4.36 -11.06
C SER A 52 -10.40 -3.58 -9.76
N ARG A 53 -9.43 -4.05 -8.97
CA ARG A 53 -9.00 -3.42 -7.70
C ARG A 53 -7.58 -2.82 -7.81
N VAL A 54 -7.12 -2.60 -9.04
CA VAL A 54 -5.81 -1.99 -9.26
C VAL A 54 -5.81 -0.52 -8.84
N GLY A 55 -4.66 -0.07 -8.33
CA GLY A 55 -4.47 1.32 -7.94
C GLY A 55 -3.43 2.06 -8.79
N PHE A 56 -2.73 1.34 -9.68
CA PHE A 56 -1.79 1.92 -10.63
C PHE A 56 -2.22 1.65 -12.07
N ILE A 57 -1.85 2.55 -12.99
CA ILE A 57 -2.14 2.37 -14.41
C ILE A 57 -1.33 1.23 -15.00
N TRP A 58 -0.06 1.09 -14.61
CA TRP A 58 0.79 0.05 -15.16
C TRP A 58 0.86 -1.16 -14.22
N GLY A 59 0.56 -2.32 -14.77
CA GLY A 59 0.65 -3.60 -14.07
C GLY A 59 -0.44 -3.86 -13.01
N PRO A 60 -0.33 -5.02 -12.37
CA PRO A 60 -1.28 -5.50 -11.38
C PRO A 60 -0.87 -5.07 -9.96
N PHE A 61 -0.87 -3.78 -9.69
CA PHE A 61 -0.42 -3.27 -8.40
C PHE A 61 -1.52 -2.47 -7.70
N SER A 62 -1.68 -2.71 -6.40
CA SER A 62 -2.46 -1.88 -5.50
C SER A 62 -1.52 -1.17 -4.52
N PRO A 63 -1.19 0.12 -4.76
CA PRO A 63 -0.18 0.84 -4.00
C PRO A 63 -0.52 0.99 -2.52
N ILE A 64 -1.79 0.98 -2.16
CA ILE A 64 -2.22 1.07 -0.75
C ILE A 64 -1.70 -0.10 0.07
N TYR A 65 -1.75 -1.33 -0.47
CA TYR A 65 -1.20 -2.51 0.19
C TYR A 65 0.33 -2.48 0.22
N GLY A 66 0.96 -1.99 -0.86
CA GLY A 66 2.41 -1.79 -0.89
C GLY A 66 2.90 -0.82 0.16
N VAL A 67 2.29 0.36 0.23
CA VAL A 67 2.59 1.39 1.24
C VAL A 67 2.26 0.86 2.64
N GLY A 68 1.09 0.22 2.83
CA GLY A 68 0.71 -0.38 4.10
C GLY A 68 1.73 -1.42 4.58
N GLY A 69 2.19 -2.31 3.69
CA GLY A 69 3.22 -3.31 3.99
C GLY A 69 4.55 -2.69 4.38
N VAL A 70 5.00 -1.64 3.69
CA VAL A 70 6.21 -0.89 4.06
C VAL A 70 6.04 -0.19 5.40
N LEU A 71 4.95 0.52 5.60
CA LEU A 71 4.71 1.27 6.82
C LEU A 71 4.57 0.35 8.03
N ILE A 72 3.85 -0.78 7.93
CA ILE A 72 3.74 -1.74 9.02
C ILE A 72 5.09 -2.41 9.31
N THR A 73 5.91 -2.66 8.27
CA THR A 73 7.27 -3.15 8.44
C THR A 73 8.13 -2.16 9.23
N LEU A 74 8.12 -0.88 8.84
CA LEU A 74 8.86 0.19 9.52
C LEU A 74 8.39 0.38 10.97
N ALA A 75 7.07 0.45 11.18
CA ALA A 75 6.47 0.65 12.50
C ALA A 75 6.76 -0.52 13.46
N LEU A 76 6.64 -1.77 12.96
CA LEU A 76 6.77 -2.95 13.78
C LEU A 76 8.19 -3.50 13.88
N HIS A 77 9.13 -3.02 13.07
CA HIS A 77 10.53 -3.46 13.15
C HIS A 77 11.13 -3.31 14.56
N ARG A 78 10.74 -2.26 15.29
CA ARG A 78 11.16 -2.05 16.68
C ARG A 78 10.45 -2.97 17.67
N PHE A 79 9.33 -3.58 17.29
CA PHE A 79 8.45 -4.38 18.14
C PHE A 79 8.48 -5.87 17.79
N GLU A 80 9.35 -6.34 16.88
CA GLU A 80 9.43 -7.75 16.45
C GLU A 80 9.54 -8.73 17.63
N ASN A 81 10.24 -8.32 18.70
CA ASN A 81 10.43 -9.09 19.93
C ASN A 81 9.49 -8.68 21.08
N ALA A 82 8.54 -7.78 20.83
CA ALA A 82 7.56 -7.36 21.83
C ALA A 82 6.50 -8.45 22.10
N SER A 83 5.74 -8.28 23.18
CA SER A 83 4.62 -9.18 23.45
C SER A 83 3.56 -9.08 22.35
N PRO A 84 2.82 -10.17 22.08
CA PRO A 84 1.74 -10.15 21.08
C PRO A 84 0.72 -9.03 21.29
N LEU A 85 0.40 -8.70 22.54
CA LEU A 85 -0.53 -7.63 22.87
C LEU A 85 0.00 -6.25 22.46
N VAL A 86 1.30 -5.99 22.67
CA VAL A 86 1.94 -4.73 22.24
C VAL A 86 1.97 -4.63 20.72
N ILE A 87 2.34 -5.72 20.02
CA ILE A 87 2.32 -5.75 18.55
C ILE A 87 0.91 -5.45 18.05
N TYR A 88 -0.09 -6.11 18.62
CA TYR A 88 -1.50 -5.91 18.29
C TYR A 88 -1.94 -4.46 18.48
N ALA A 89 -1.72 -3.89 19.65
CA ALA A 89 -2.16 -2.53 19.98
C ALA A 89 -1.49 -1.47 19.11
N VAL A 90 -0.17 -1.60 18.89
CA VAL A 90 0.58 -0.69 18.01
C VAL A 90 0.07 -0.80 16.57
N SER A 91 -0.18 -2.01 16.09
CA SER A 91 -0.69 -2.24 14.73
C SER A 91 -2.10 -1.70 14.55
N ALA A 92 -2.99 -1.89 15.54
CA ALA A 92 -4.34 -1.37 15.50
C ALA A 92 -4.38 0.16 15.43
N ALA A 93 -3.61 0.82 16.29
CA ALA A 93 -3.52 2.29 16.29
C ALA A 93 -2.90 2.84 15.00
N PHE A 94 -1.82 2.20 14.54
CA PHE A 94 -1.12 2.62 13.33
C PHE A 94 -1.96 2.40 12.07
N GLY A 95 -2.61 1.24 11.95
CA GLY A 95 -3.49 0.91 10.84
C GLY A 95 -4.71 1.82 10.75
N ALA A 96 -5.35 2.13 11.89
CA ALA A 96 -6.45 3.08 11.92
C ALA A 96 -6.02 4.49 11.46
N ALA A 97 -4.85 4.95 11.89
CA ALA A 97 -4.29 6.22 11.44
C ALA A 97 -3.97 6.22 9.94
N PHE A 98 -3.42 5.12 9.44
CA PHE A 98 -3.12 4.95 8.01
C PHE A 98 -4.40 4.97 7.16
N GLU A 99 -5.43 4.22 7.55
CA GLU A 99 -6.75 4.19 6.90
C GLU A 99 -7.37 5.59 6.81
N TYR A 100 -7.38 6.29 7.95
CA TYR A 100 -7.90 7.65 8.00
C TYR A 100 -7.15 8.58 7.05
N PHE A 101 -5.82 8.56 7.11
CA PHE A 101 -4.97 9.45 6.30
C PHE A 101 -5.10 9.13 4.80
N ALA A 102 -5.12 7.86 4.43
CA ALA A 102 -5.27 7.44 3.04
C ALA A 102 -6.64 7.88 2.47
N ALA A 103 -7.74 7.65 3.19
CA ALA A 103 -9.06 8.11 2.78
C ALA A 103 -9.13 9.63 2.65
N TRP A 104 -8.59 10.35 3.64
CA TRP A 104 -8.51 11.82 3.59
C TRP A 104 -7.69 12.31 2.40
N PHE A 105 -6.56 11.67 2.10
CA PHE A 105 -5.71 12.04 0.97
C PHE A 105 -6.46 11.89 -0.37
N TRP A 106 -7.09 10.74 -0.63
CA TRP A 106 -7.82 10.50 -1.87
C TRP A 106 -9.00 11.47 -2.04
N GLU A 107 -9.74 11.72 -0.96
CA GLU A 107 -10.87 12.66 -0.98
C GLU A 107 -10.39 14.10 -1.21
N SER A 108 -9.37 14.56 -0.48
CA SER A 108 -8.86 15.92 -0.59
C SER A 108 -8.07 16.16 -1.87
N ALA A 109 -7.32 15.15 -2.32
CA ALA A 109 -6.46 15.28 -3.49
C ALA A 109 -7.22 15.13 -4.80
N PHE A 110 -8.20 14.25 -4.87
CA PHE A 110 -8.84 13.86 -6.13
C PHE A 110 -10.38 13.86 -6.08
N GLY A 111 -10.99 14.20 -4.94
CA GLY A 111 -12.44 14.07 -4.77
C GLY A 111 -12.92 12.61 -4.84
N ILE A 112 -12.04 11.65 -4.55
CA ILE A 112 -12.32 10.23 -4.64
C ILE A 112 -12.62 9.68 -3.25
N VAL A 113 -13.81 9.10 -3.06
CA VAL A 113 -14.14 8.31 -1.87
C VAL A 113 -13.87 6.84 -2.20
N ALA A 114 -12.69 6.35 -1.78
CA ALA A 114 -12.27 4.98 -2.07
C ALA A 114 -12.99 3.95 -1.17
N TRP A 115 -13.37 4.34 0.05
CA TRP A 115 -14.20 3.58 0.99
C TRP A 115 -14.91 4.51 1.97
N SER A 116 -15.95 3.99 2.63
CA SER A 116 -16.66 4.73 3.67
C SER A 116 -17.11 3.78 4.79
N TYR A 117 -16.81 4.16 6.03
CA TYR A 117 -17.25 3.49 7.26
C TYR A 117 -18.28 4.31 8.02
N ILE A 118 -19.02 5.22 7.35
CA ILE A 118 -19.91 6.18 8.01
C ILE A 118 -20.97 5.49 8.88
N ASP A 119 -21.44 4.32 8.47
CA ASP A 119 -22.46 3.53 9.18
C ASP A 119 -21.85 2.57 10.22
N GLN A 120 -20.52 2.54 10.37
CA GLN A 120 -19.86 1.64 11.30
C GLN A 120 -19.72 2.26 12.69
N PRO A 121 -19.87 1.45 13.77
CA PRO A 121 -19.69 1.93 15.14
C PRO A 121 -18.28 2.51 15.36
N PHE A 122 -18.23 3.60 16.13
CA PHE A 122 -16.96 4.29 16.46
C PHE A 122 -16.15 4.69 15.22
N ASN A 123 -16.83 5.08 14.12
CA ASN A 123 -16.13 5.64 12.98
C ASN A 123 -15.62 7.05 13.28
N ILE A 124 -14.57 7.44 12.58
CA ILE A 124 -13.98 8.78 12.63
C ILE A 124 -14.14 9.40 11.25
N GLY A 125 -15.17 10.24 11.09
CA GLY A 125 -15.49 10.90 9.83
C GLY A 125 -15.70 9.95 8.64
N GLY A 126 -16.16 8.73 8.88
CA GLY A 126 -16.34 7.70 7.85
C GLY A 126 -15.05 7.13 7.27
N LYS A 127 -13.87 7.62 7.68
CA LYS A 127 -12.57 7.27 7.07
C LYS A 127 -11.89 6.07 7.71
N THR A 128 -12.19 5.80 8.98
CA THR A 128 -11.77 4.62 9.73
C THR A 128 -12.80 4.31 10.80
N CYS A 129 -12.74 3.11 11.40
CA CYS A 129 -13.61 2.72 12.51
C CYS A 129 -12.90 1.72 13.43
N LEU A 130 -13.50 1.48 14.62
CA LEU A 130 -12.94 0.52 15.59
C LEU A 130 -12.79 -0.88 15.00
N GLY A 131 -13.77 -1.35 14.23
CA GLY A 131 -13.72 -2.67 13.59
C GLY A 131 -12.49 -2.86 12.72
N ILE A 132 -12.20 -1.87 11.83
CA ILE A 132 -11.03 -1.95 10.97
C ILE A 132 -9.72 -1.78 11.74
N ALA A 133 -9.70 -0.98 12.81
CA ALA A 133 -8.54 -0.89 13.69
C ALA A 133 -8.19 -2.25 14.31
N LEU A 134 -9.19 -3.01 14.79
CA LEU A 134 -8.97 -4.35 15.33
C LEU A 134 -8.46 -5.33 14.25
N VAL A 135 -8.93 -5.23 13.02
CA VAL A 135 -8.42 -6.01 11.87
C VAL A 135 -6.95 -5.69 11.62
N TRP A 136 -6.56 -4.40 11.64
CA TRP A 136 -5.15 -4.01 11.53
C TRP A 136 -4.29 -4.56 12.66
N GLY A 137 -4.84 -4.66 13.88
CA GLY A 137 -4.16 -5.32 15.01
C GLY A 137 -3.83 -6.78 14.71
N LEU A 138 -4.78 -7.54 14.19
CA LEU A 138 -4.57 -8.93 13.75
C LEU A 138 -3.60 -9.01 12.55
N ALA A 139 -3.75 -8.12 11.59
CA ALA A 139 -2.84 -8.05 10.44
C ALA A 139 -1.39 -7.80 10.86
N GLY A 140 -1.15 -6.94 11.85
CA GLY A 140 0.18 -6.69 12.40
C GLY A 140 0.78 -7.91 13.13
N LEU A 141 -0.03 -8.65 13.88
CA LEU A 141 0.41 -9.92 14.46
C LEU A 141 0.80 -10.92 13.38
N ALA A 142 -0.07 -11.10 12.38
CA ALA A 142 0.21 -11.99 11.24
C ALA A 142 1.45 -11.50 10.47
N TRP A 143 1.61 -10.19 10.32
CA TRP A 143 2.78 -9.60 9.70
C TRP A 143 4.07 -10.02 10.40
N VAL A 144 4.20 -9.71 11.68
CA VAL A 144 5.43 -9.97 12.45
C VAL A 144 5.72 -11.45 12.58
N LYS A 145 4.70 -12.28 12.79
CA LYS A 145 4.88 -13.70 13.10
C LYS A 145 4.94 -14.60 11.87
N LEU A 146 4.34 -14.19 10.76
CA LEU A 146 4.23 -15.02 9.56
C LEU A 146 4.82 -14.33 8.32
N ALA A 147 4.29 -13.15 7.94
CA ALA A 147 4.62 -12.53 6.66
C ALA A 147 6.05 -12.02 6.59
N ALA A 148 6.49 -11.22 7.57
CA ALA A 148 7.82 -10.63 7.55
C ALA A 148 8.97 -11.65 7.53
N PRO A 149 8.95 -12.75 8.31
CA PRO A 149 9.95 -13.81 8.20
C PRO A 149 9.98 -14.47 6.82
N VAL A 150 8.80 -14.76 6.23
CA VAL A 150 8.69 -15.37 4.91
C VAL A 150 9.21 -14.43 3.82
N LEU A 151 8.82 -13.15 3.86
CA LEU A 151 9.29 -12.14 2.90
C LEU A 151 10.80 -11.92 3.02
N LYS A 152 11.33 -11.93 4.23
CA LYS A 152 12.76 -11.80 4.48
C LYS A 152 13.52 -12.97 3.85
N GLU A 153 13.04 -14.20 4.01
CA GLU A 153 13.65 -15.37 3.39
C GLU A 153 13.51 -15.34 1.87
N ALA A 154 12.32 -15.04 1.36
CA ALA A 154 12.05 -14.92 -0.08
C ALA A 154 12.93 -13.85 -0.74
N SER A 155 13.17 -12.72 -0.06
CA SER A 155 14.04 -11.66 -0.56
C SER A 155 15.49 -12.10 -0.81
N LYS A 156 15.93 -13.16 -0.14
CA LYS A 156 17.29 -13.72 -0.31
C LYS A 156 17.45 -14.47 -1.63
N ALA A 157 16.37 -14.86 -2.30
CA ALA A 157 16.41 -15.54 -3.60
C ALA A 157 17.06 -14.67 -4.70
N VAL A 158 16.99 -13.35 -4.57
CA VAL A 158 17.68 -12.43 -5.49
C VAL A 158 19.17 -12.37 -5.12
N PRO A 159 20.08 -12.66 -6.05
CA PRO A 159 21.52 -12.56 -5.81
C PRO A 159 21.91 -11.17 -5.33
N ARG A 160 22.86 -11.09 -4.39
CA ARG A 160 23.26 -9.83 -3.75
C ARG A 160 23.64 -8.73 -4.74
N ALA A 161 24.33 -9.09 -5.83
CA ALA A 161 24.75 -8.14 -6.85
C ALA A 161 23.59 -7.44 -7.57
N TRP A 162 22.40 -8.07 -7.63
CA TRP A 162 21.22 -7.54 -8.32
C TRP A 162 20.27 -6.79 -7.39
N ARG A 163 20.42 -6.90 -6.07
CA ARG A 163 19.46 -6.33 -5.11
C ARG A 163 19.35 -4.82 -5.21
N GLU A 164 20.48 -4.14 -5.24
CA GLU A 164 20.51 -2.68 -5.27
C GLU A 164 20.08 -2.12 -6.64
N PRO A 165 20.61 -2.59 -7.78
CA PRO A 165 20.11 -2.18 -9.09
C PRO A 165 18.61 -2.44 -9.27
N LEU A 166 18.12 -3.60 -8.84
CA LEU A 166 16.70 -3.94 -8.93
C LEU A 166 15.84 -3.03 -8.05
N ALA A 167 16.30 -2.71 -6.82
CA ALA A 167 15.59 -1.80 -5.94
C ALA A 167 15.41 -0.42 -6.57
N TRP A 168 16.46 0.13 -7.16
CA TRP A 168 16.38 1.42 -7.83
C TRP A 168 15.51 1.37 -9.08
N ALA A 169 15.62 0.33 -9.90
CA ALA A 169 14.80 0.16 -11.09
C ALA A 169 13.31 0.08 -10.74
N LEU A 170 12.93 -0.73 -9.75
CA LEU A 170 11.55 -0.85 -9.28
C LEU A 170 11.06 0.44 -8.62
N LEU A 171 11.88 1.11 -7.83
CA LEU A 171 11.50 2.38 -7.20
C LEU A 171 11.21 3.45 -8.26
N ILE A 172 12.08 3.59 -9.25
CA ILE A 172 11.88 4.53 -10.37
C ILE A 172 10.62 4.17 -11.14
N PHE A 173 10.41 2.87 -11.42
CA PHE A 173 9.20 2.39 -12.09
C PHE A 173 7.94 2.76 -11.30
N PHE A 174 7.88 2.48 -10.00
CA PHE A 174 6.71 2.79 -9.19
C PHE A 174 6.48 4.29 -9.01
N LEU A 175 7.54 5.09 -8.92
CA LEU A 175 7.40 6.55 -8.88
C LEU A 175 6.86 7.11 -10.20
N ALA A 176 7.34 6.58 -11.33
CA ALA A 176 6.83 6.96 -12.65
C ALA A 176 5.37 6.54 -12.84
N ASP A 177 5.01 5.31 -12.42
CA ASP A 177 3.64 4.80 -12.48
C ASP A 177 2.70 5.62 -11.57
N ALA A 178 3.13 5.94 -10.35
CA ALA A 178 2.37 6.79 -9.44
C ALA A 178 2.12 8.18 -10.06
N ALA A 179 3.16 8.82 -10.60
CA ALA A 179 3.03 10.12 -11.25
C ALA A 179 2.09 10.06 -12.47
N THR A 180 2.24 9.04 -13.31
CA THR A 180 1.37 8.84 -14.48
C THR A 180 -0.07 8.57 -14.05
N THR A 181 -0.27 7.74 -13.03
CA THR A 181 -1.60 7.44 -12.49
C THR A 181 -2.28 8.69 -11.94
N MET A 182 -1.58 9.50 -11.15
CA MET A 182 -2.11 10.75 -10.61
C MET A 182 -2.50 11.74 -11.71
N LEU A 183 -1.64 11.91 -12.72
CA LEU A 183 -1.93 12.80 -13.85
C LEU A 183 -3.10 12.28 -14.70
N ALA A 184 -3.17 10.98 -14.93
CA ALA A 184 -4.28 10.37 -15.68
C ALA A 184 -5.62 10.51 -14.95
N LEU A 185 -5.62 10.31 -13.62
CA LEU A 185 -6.81 10.49 -12.79
C LEU A 185 -7.26 11.96 -12.77
N ASP A 186 -6.34 12.90 -12.64
CA ASP A 186 -6.63 14.33 -12.68
C ASP A 186 -7.22 14.74 -14.04
N CYS A 187 -6.59 14.33 -15.15
CA CYS A 187 -7.10 14.59 -16.49
C CYS A 187 -8.44 13.89 -16.78
N TRP A 188 -8.65 12.71 -16.22
CA TRP A 188 -9.93 12.01 -16.34
C TRP A 188 -11.03 12.72 -15.57
N MET A 189 -10.75 13.14 -14.33
CA MET A 189 -11.68 13.92 -13.52
C MET A 189 -12.05 15.26 -14.18
N TYR A 190 -11.08 15.92 -14.83
CA TYR A 190 -11.31 17.13 -15.63
C TYR A 190 -12.35 16.88 -16.73
N ARG A 191 -12.20 15.79 -17.52
CA ARG A 191 -13.14 15.41 -18.57
C ARG A 191 -14.53 15.01 -18.03
N LEU A 192 -14.59 14.30 -16.89
CA LEU A 192 -15.86 13.96 -16.25
C LEU A 192 -16.67 15.17 -15.79
N ASN A 193 -16.02 16.31 -15.55
CA ASN A 193 -16.68 17.60 -15.31
C ASN A 193 -17.14 18.31 -16.61
N GLY A 194 -17.04 17.66 -17.77
CA GLY A 194 -17.45 18.23 -19.06
C GLY A 194 -16.49 19.26 -19.63
N LEU A 195 -15.25 19.31 -19.12
CA LEU A 195 -14.23 20.23 -19.58
C LEU A 195 -13.41 19.59 -20.72
N GLU A 196 -13.18 20.36 -21.77
CA GLU A 196 -12.38 19.91 -22.92
C GLU A 196 -10.87 19.98 -22.63
N PRO A 197 -10.08 18.99 -23.08
CA PRO A 197 -8.63 18.99 -22.91
C PRO A 197 -7.96 20.13 -23.68
N GLU A 198 -7.49 21.16 -22.99
CA GLU A 198 -6.88 22.36 -23.61
C GLU A 198 -5.34 22.24 -23.73
N SER A 199 -4.70 21.69 -22.70
CA SER A 199 -3.23 21.57 -22.70
C SER A 199 -2.75 20.33 -23.47
N ALA A 200 -1.52 20.38 -23.98
CA ALA A 200 -0.87 19.24 -24.64
C ALA A 200 -0.82 18.00 -23.74
N LEU A 201 -0.65 18.19 -22.41
CA LEU A 201 -0.66 17.13 -21.44
C LEU A 201 -2.05 16.47 -21.33
N GLN A 202 -3.11 17.28 -21.21
CA GLN A 202 -4.49 16.78 -21.14
C GLN A 202 -4.89 16.05 -22.42
N GLN A 203 -4.49 16.57 -23.58
CA GLN A 203 -4.71 15.91 -24.88
C GLN A 203 -3.98 14.57 -24.97
N PHE A 204 -2.73 14.51 -24.52
CA PHE A 204 -1.98 13.25 -24.45
C PHE A 204 -2.71 12.21 -23.59
N PHE A 205 -3.15 12.60 -22.38
CA PHE A 205 -3.87 11.68 -21.48
C PHE A 205 -5.25 11.30 -22.01
N ALA A 206 -5.95 12.21 -22.71
CA ALA A 206 -7.23 11.89 -23.34
C ALA A 206 -7.08 10.86 -24.47
N GLN A 207 -6.00 10.92 -25.23
CA GLN A 207 -5.73 9.97 -26.32
C GLN A 207 -5.26 8.61 -25.83
N HIS A 208 -4.41 8.56 -24.79
CA HIS A 208 -3.78 7.31 -24.34
C HIS A 208 -4.54 6.64 -23.16
N TYR A 209 -5.28 7.44 -22.40
CA TYR A 209 -6.03 7.02 -21.21
C TYR A 209 -7.46 7.57 -21.29
N GLY A 210 -8.19 7.15 -22.33
CA GLY A 210 -9.58 7.58 -22.56
C GLY A 210 -10.53 7.08 -21.46
N ASP A 211 -11.71 7.70 -21.37
CA ASP A 211 -12.66 7.51 -20.26
C ASP A 211 -13.07 6.05 -20.07
N GLY A 212 -13.34 5.32 -21.16
CA GLY A 212 -13.69 3.90 -21.09
C GLY A 212 -12.55 3.03 -20.52
N ALA A 213 -11.29 3.33 -20.88
CA ALA A 213 -10.12 2.62 -20.36
C ALA A 213 -9.90 2.93 -18.88
N MET A 214 -10.06 4.20 -18.49
CA MET A 214 -9.94 4.63 -17.09
C MET A 214 -11.05 4.02 -16.23
N GLN A 215 -12.28 4.02 -16.70
CA GLN A 215 -13.41 3.42 -15.99
C GLN A 215 -13.25 1.91 -15.81
N ALA A 216 -12.81 1.19 -16.84
CA ALA A 216 -12.53 -0.24 -16.75
C ALA A 216 -11.34 -0.57 -15.83
N LYS A 217 -10.33 0.31 -15.79
CA LYS A 217 -9.15 0.13 -14.94
C LYS A 217 -9.43 0.41 -13.47
N PHE A 218 -10.16 1.48 -13.19
CA PHE A 218 -10.50 1.99 -11.85
C PHE A 218 -12.00 1.82 -11.55
N GLU A 219 -12.54 0.64 -11.86
CA GLU A 219 -13.95 0.30 -11.82
C GLU A 219 -14.62 0.58 -10.46
N THR A 220 -13.87 0.39 -9.38
CA THR A 220 -14.38 0.54 -8.01
C THR A 220 -14.13 1.92 -7.38
N MET A 221 -13.46 2.81 -8.11
CA MET A 221 -13.25 4.18 -7.62
C MET A 221 -14.49 5.03 -7.87
N SER A 222 -15.16 5.44 -6.79
CA SER A 222 -16.26 6.40 -6.85
C SER A 222 -15.70 7.81 -6.99
N ILE A 223 -15.82 8.39 -8.19
CA ILE A 223 -15.40 9.76 -8.45
C ILE A 223 -16.60 10.67 -8.27
N TYR A 224 -16.46 11.66 -7.39
CA TYR A 224 -17.48 12.69 -7.15
C TYR A 224 -17.01 14.03 -7.75
N PRO A 225 -17.45 14.36 -8.99
CA PRO A 225 -17.00 15.56 -9.69
C PRO A 225 -17.21 16.86 -8.90
N GLN A 226 -18.28 16.92 -8.09
CA GLN A 226 -18.57 18.08 -7.25
C GLN A 226 -17.49 18.37 -6.19
N LEU A 227 -16.71 17.37 -5.77
CA LEU A 227 -15.59 17.60 -4.84
C LEU A 227 -14.36 18.16 -5.54
N ALA A 228 -14.23 17.96 -6.85
CA ALA A 228 -13.15 18.51 -7.65
C ALA A 228 -13.29 20.03 -7.86
N THR A 229 -14.53 20.56 -7.84
CA THR A 229 -14.80 22.01 -8.00
C THR A 229 -14.38 22.84 -6.79
N LEU A 230 -14.12 22.23 -5.65
CA LEU A 230 -13.60 22.93 -4.46
C LEU A 230 -12.13 23.37 -4.60
N ARG A 231 -11.49 23.08 -5.74
CA ARG A 231 -10.08 23.38 -6.03
C ARG A 231 -9.85 24.60 -6.93
N SER A 232 -10.91 25.19 -7.46
CA SER A 232 -10.86 26.38 -8.32
C SER A 232 -10.85 27.69 -7.51
#